data_3fcd0efdc68630b479089e2fb4758723
#
_entry.id   3fcd0efdc68630b479089e2fb4758723
#
_cell.length_a   1.000
_cell.length_b   1.000
_cell.length_c   1.000
_cell.angle_alpha   90.00
_cell.angle_beta   90.00
_cell.angle_gamma   90.00
#
_symmetry.space_group_name_H-M   'P 1'
#
loop_
_entity.id
_entity.type
_entity.pdbx_description
1 polymer ?
#
loop_
_entity_poly.entity_id
_entity_poly.type
_entity_poly.pdbx_seq_one_letter_code
_entity_poly.pdbx_strand_id
1 'polypeptide(L)'
;MFQTQSRRATSTRAVEALYATGHWLLSQERIAQAIVVFRAMIHVAPHDERGWLALGACHEAREQHSIALELYGAASEVARSTPRCDLARARILRSRGQSQEAIDAIEQAALVAERTKDEDLQSLVDAERRRA
;
A
#
# COMPACT_ATOMS: atom_id res chain seq x y z
N MET A 1 22.75 -22.98 4.25
CA MET A 1 22.32 -22.51 2.93
C MET A 1 20.94 -23.01 2.54
N PHE A 2 20.70 -24.31 2.57
CA PHE A 2 19.38 -24.88 2.20
C PHE A 2 18.24 -24.40 3.07
N GLN A 3 18.42 -24.29 4.39
CA GLN A 3 17.37 -23.84 5.31
C GLN A 3 16.95 -22.40 5.07
N THR A 4 17.88 -21.52 4.71
CA THR A 4 17.59 -20.12 4.42
C THR A 4 16.74 -19.97 3.16
N GLN A 5 17.06 -20.70 2.10
CA GLN A 5 16.30 -20.68 0.85
C GLN A 5 14.91 -21.26 1.04
N SER A 6 14.79 -22.34 1.83
CA SER A 6 13.51 -22.96 2.15
C SER A 6 12.62 -22.02 2.95
N ARG A 7 13.18 -21.31 3.94
CA ARG A 7 12.43 -20.30 4.74
C ARG A 7 11.97 -19.15 3.88
N ARG A 8 12.81 -18.63 2.97
CA ARG A 8 12.44 -17.56 2.04
C ARG A 8 11.32 -17.98 1.11
N ALA A 9 11.40 -19.19 0.54
CA ALA A 9 10.36 -19.72 -0.33
C ALA A 9 9.04 -19.89 0.43
N THR A 10 9.07 -20.39 1.67
CA THR A 10 7.89 -20.54 2.53
C THR A 10 7.29 -19.18 2.87
N SER A 11 8.12 -18.18 3.24
CA SER A 11 7.66 -16.84 3.54
C SER A 11 7.02 -16.18 2.33
N THR A 12 7.61 -16.34 1.14
CA THR A 12 7.07 -15.79 -0.09
C THR A 12 5.71 -16.41 -0.42
N ARG A 13 5.57 -17.73 -0.27
CA ARG A 13 4.29 -18.42 -0.47
C ARG A 13 3.24 -17.95 0.51
N ALA A 14 3.63 -17.79 1.79
CA ALA A 14 2.72 -17.30 2.82
C ALA A 14 2.24 -15.89 2.50
N VAL A 15 3.13 -15.00 2.09
CA VAL A 15 2.80 -13.62 1.72
C VAL A 15 1.82 -13.61 0.54
N GLU A 16 2.10 -14.37 -0.51
CA GLU A 16 1.21 -14.43 -1.68
C GLU A 16 -0.16 -15.03 -1.32
N ALA A 17 -0.19 -16.05 -0.48
CA ALA A 17 -1.44 -16.64 -0.02
C ALA A 17 -2.26 -15.66 0.82
N LEU A 18 -1.63 -14.91 1.72
CA LEU A 18 -2.28 -13.89 2.52
C LEU A 18 -2.83 -12.77 1.63
N TYR A 19 -2.05 -12.33 0.66
CA TYR A 19 -2.47 -11.30 -0.28
C TYR A 19 -3.71 -11.73 -1.07
N ALA A 20 -3.67 -12.92 -1.65
CA ALA A 20 -4.80 -13.48 -2.42
C ALA A 20 -6.04 -13.66 -1.54
N THR A 21 -5.87 -14.21 -0.33
CA THR A 21 -6.98 -14.43 0.61
C THR A 21 -7.62 -13.12 1.04
N GLY A 22 -6.79 -12.12 1.37
CA GLY A 22 -7.28 -10.79 1.75
C GLY A 22 -8.11 -10.15 0.66
N HIS A 23 -7.65 -10.19 -0.58
CA HIS A 23 -8.40 -9.66 -1.73
C HIS A 23 -9.67 -10.43 -2.02
N TRP A 24 -9.64 -11.74 -1.87
CA TRP A 24 -10.86 -12.54 -2.00
C TRP A 24 -11.90 -12.13 -0.95
N LEU A 25 -11.47 -11.96 0.30
CA LEU A 25 -12.35 -11.52 1.38
C LEU A 25 -12.94 -10.13 1.09
N LEU A 26 -12.13 -9.21 0.57
CA LEU A 26 -12.62 -7.88 0.16
C LEU A 26 -13.67 -8.00 -0.94
N SER A 27 -13.47 -8.88 -1.91
CA SER A 27 -14.44 -9.09 -2.98
C SER A 27 -15.76 -9.64 -2.47
N GLN A 28 -15.76 -10.31 -1.32
CA GLN A 28 -16.95 -10.82 -0.64
C GLN A 28 -17.51 -9.82 0.38
N GLU A 29 -16.99 -8.61 0.41
CA GLU A 29 -17.37 -7.57 1.37
C GLU A 29 -17.14 -7.95 2.84
N ARG A 30 -16.23 -8.90 3.08
CA ARG A 30 -15.84 -9.34 4.40
C ARG A 30 -14.65 -8.51 4.90
N ILE A 31 -14.87 -7.23 5.10
CA ILE A 31 -13.81 -6.26 5.38
C ILE A 31 -13.09 -6.58 6.71
N ALA A 32 -13.84 -6.91 7.78
CA ALA A 32 -13.22 -7.23 9.06
C ALA A 32 -12.23 -8.39 8.98
N GLN A 33 -12.58 -9.42 8.21
CA GLN A 33 -11.72 -10.59 8.02
C GLN A 33 -10.51 -10.24 7.13
N ALA A 34 -10.72 -9.42 6.08
CA ALA A 34 -9.64 -8.95 5.23
C ALA A 34 -8.61 -8.16 6.03
N ILE A 35 -9.05 -7.31 6.95
CA ILE A 35 -8.16 -6.54 7.84
C ILE A 35 -7.25 -7.48 8.63
N VAL A 36 -7.79 -8.56 9.20
CA VAL A 36 -6.99 -9.53 9.96
C VAL A 36 -5.92 -10.16 9.06
N VAL A 37 -6.29 -10.54 7.84
CA VAL A 37 -5.39 -11.17 6.89
C VAL A 37 -4.28 -10.22 6.44
N PHE A 38 -4.60 -8.98 6.11
CA PHE A 38 -3.59 -8.00 5.69
C PHE A 38 -2.67 -7.58 6.86
N ARG A 39 -3.18 -7.54 8.08
CA ARG A 39 -2.33 -7.36 9.27
C ARG A 39 -1.32 -8.48 9.41
N ALA A 40 -1.76 -9.72 9.21
CA ALA A 40 -0.85 -10.87 9.22
C ALA A 40 0.21 -10.74 8.12
N MET A 41 -0.18 -10.29 6.93
CA MET A 41 0.75 -10.05 5.82
C MET A 41 1.82 -9.02 6.18
N ILE A 42 1.44 -7.90 6.79
CA ILE A 42 2.37 -6.87 7.25
C ILE A 42 3.32 -7.44 8.31
N HIS A 43 2.82 -8.28 9.20
CA HIS A 43 3.65 -8.91 10.22
C HIS A 43 4.71 -9.82 9.61
N VAL A 44 4.36 -10.59 8.59
CA VAL A 44 5.28 -11.51 7.91
C VAL A 44 6.23 -10.76 6.99
N ALA A 45 5.75 -9.73 6.29
CA ALA A 45 6.52 -8.98 5.29
C ALA A 45 6.31 -7.47 5.45
N PRO A 46 6.87 -6.85 6.50
CA PRO A 46 6.65 -5.42 6.77
C PRO A 46 7.20 -4.49 5.70
N HIS A 47 8.14 -4.97 4.87
CA HIS A 47 8.73 -4.19 3.78
C HIS A 47 7.97 -4.30 2.46
N ASP A 48 6.93 -5.13 2.41
CA ASP A 48 6.09 -5.27 1.22
C ASP A 48 4.97 -4.23 1.29
N GLU A 49 5.04 -3.24 0.41
CA GLU A 49 4.08 -2.14 0.34
C GLU A 49 2.63 -2.63 0.18
N ARG A 50 2.42 -3.76 -0.50
CA ARG A 50 1.10 -4.27 -0.82
C ARG A 50 0.23 -4.53 0.42
N GLY A 51 0.84 -5.00 1.50
CA GLY A 51 0.12 -5.24 2.76
C GLY A 51 -0.42 -3.95 3.37
N TRP A 52 0.43 -2.93 3.42
CA TRP A 52 0.06 -1.60 3.93
C TRP A 52 -1.02 -0.95 3.06
N LEU A 53 -0.84 -1.02 1.74
CA LEU A 53 -1.80 -0.46 0.78
C LEU A 53 -3.17 -1.12 0.92
N ALA A 54 -3.19 -2.45 0.98
CA ALA A 54 -4.43 -3.21 1.11
C ALA A 54 -5.13 -2.96 2.45
N LEU A 55 -4.37 -2.90 3.55
CA LEU A 55 -4.93 -2.60 4.86
C LEU A 55 -5.52 -1.18 4.89
N GLY A 56 -4.80 -0.21 4.33
CA GLY A 56 -5.30 1.16 4.19
C GLY A 56 -6.60 1.22 3.39
N ALA A 57 -6.66 0.48 2.29
CA ALA A 57 -7.87 0.39 1.46
C ALA A 57 -9.06 -0.20 2.23
N CYS A 58 -8.83 -1.17 3.11
CA CYS A 58 -9.88 -1.71 3.97
C CYS A 58 -10.48 -0.64 4.87
N HIS A 59 -9.64 0.20 5.47
CA HIS A 59 -10.10 1.29 6.33
C HIS A 59 -10.78 2.39 5.52
N GLU A 60 -10.28 2.71 4.32
CA GLU A 60 -10.97 3.65 3.42
C GLU A 60 -12.39 3.14 3.07
N ALA A 61 -12.53 1.83 2.82
CA ALA A 61 -13.84 1.24 2.54
C ALA A 61 -14.83 1.40 3.71
N ARG A 62 -14.32 1.56 4.92
CA ARG A 62 -15.11 1.85 6.13
C ARG A 62 -15.21 3.35 6.42
N GLU A 63 -14.78 4.19 5.51
CA GLU A 63 -14.72 5.64 5.68
C GLU A 63 -13.85 6.08 6.86
N GLN A 64 -12.89 5.24 7.24
CA GLN A 64 -11.92 5.53 8.30
C GLN A 64 -10.64 6.12 7.70
N HIS A 65 -10.78 7.30 7.11
CA HIS A 65 -9.70 7.94 6.34
C HIS A 65 -8.49 8.32 7.19
N SER A 66 -8.70 8.69 8.46
CA SER A 66 -7.59 9.00 9.37
C SER A 66 -6.73 7.78 9.65
N ILE A 67 -7.35 6.62 9.82
CA ILE A 67 -6.62 5.37 10.05
C ILE A 67 -5.84 4.98 8.79
N ALA A 68 -6.48 5.07 7.63
CA ALA A 68 -5.81 4.80 6.35
C ALA A 68 -4.59 5.71 6.16
N LEU A 69 -4.74 7.00 6.44
CA LEU A 69 -3.67 7.97 6.32
C LEU A 69 -2.48 7.62 7.22
N GLU A 70 -2.74 7.22 8.47
CA GLU A 70 -1.70 6.78 9.40
C GLU A 70 -0.98 5.53 8.89
N LEU A 71 -1.71 4.58 8.34
CA LEU A 71 -1.13 3.35 7.79
C LEU A 71 -0.22 3.64 6.59
N TYR A 72 -0.65 4.50 5.67
CA TYR A 72 0.16 4.87 4.52
C TYR A 72 1.42 5.64 4.95
N GLY A 73 1.32 6.48 5.97
CA GLY A 73 2.48 7.17 6.54
C GLY A 73 3.44 6.21 7.24
N ALA A 74 2.90 5.27 8.02
CA ALA A 74 3.70 4.26 8.70
C ALA A 74 4.46 3.37 7.71
N ALA A 75 3.83 3.04 6.59
CA ALA A 75 4.47 2.26 5.52
C ALA A 75 5.76 2.93 5.04
N SER A 76 5.75 4.24 4.88
CA SER A 76 6.94 4.98 4.42
C SER A 76 8.10 4.96 5.42
N GLU A 77 7.82 4.74 6.69
CA GLU A 77 8.84 4.65 7.73
C GLU A 77 9.44 3.25 7.83
N VAL A 78 8.67 2.23 7.47
CA VAL A 78 9.07 0.82 7.61
C VAL A 78 9.66 0.27 6.32
N ALA A 79 8.99 0.47 5.21
CA ALA A 79 9.42 -0.02 3.91
C ALA A 79 10.30 1.02 3.19
N ARG A 80 11.23 0.55 2.37
CA ARG A 80 12.17 1.42 1.64
C ARG A 80 11.51 2.27 0.57
N SER A 81 10.44 1.77 -0.01
CA SER A 81 9.78 2.41 -1.13
C SER A 81 8.28 2.12 -1.07
N THR A 82 7.49 3.16 -1.01
CA THR A 82 6.03 3.05 -0.86
C THR A 82 5.30 4.01 -1.80
N PRO A 83 5.60 3.96 -3.13
CA PRO A 83 5.01 4.95 -4.04
C PRO A 83 3.50 4.84 -4.16
N ARG A 84 2.94 3.63 -4.10
CA ARG A 84 1.49 3.46 -4.17
C ARG A 84 0.78 3.91 -2.91
N CYS A 85 1.41 3.69 -1.75
CA CYS A 85 0.91 4.26 -0.49
C CYS A 85 0.97 5.79 -0.52
N ASP A 86 2.03 6.36 -1.08
CA ASP A 86 2.16 7.81 -1.23
C ASP A 86 1.03 8.39 -2.09
N LEU A 87 0.69 7.73 -3.20
CA LEU A 87 -0.42 8.16 -4.06
C LEU A 87 -1.78 8.04 -3.35
N ALA A 88 -1.99 6.95 -2.62
CA ALA A 88 -3.22 6.77 -1.83
C ALA A 88 -3.32 7.85 -0.74
N ARG A 89 -2.22 8.15 -0.07
CA ARG A 89 -2.14 9.22 0.92
C ARG A 89 -2.46 10.58 0.30
N ALA A 90 -1.94 10.85 -0.88
CA ALA A 90 -2.18 12.10 -1.60
C ALA A 90 -3.69 12.35 -1.84
N ARG A 91 -4.44 11.30 -2.20
CA ARG A 91 -5.89 11.44 -2.41
C ARG A 91 -6.61 11.90 -1.14
N ILE A 92 -6.25 11.33 -0.01
CA ILE A 92 -6.85 11.68 1.28
C ILE A 92 -6.44 13.11 1.67
N LEU A 93 -5.16 13.44 1.54
CA LEU A 93 -4.64 14.77 1.86
C LEU A 93 -5.34 15.86 1.04
N ARG A 94 -5.51 15.59 -0.25
CA ARG A 94 -6.21 16.53 -1.14
C ARG A 94 -7.65 16.75 -0.70
N SER A 95 -8.35 15.68 -0.34
CA SER A 95 -9.74 15.77 0.13
C SER A 95 -9.88 16.58 1.42
N ARG A 96 -8.80 16.69 2.18
CA ARG A 96 -8.72 17.49 3.42
C ARG A 96 -8.22 18.91 3.21
N GLY A 97 -7.99 19.31 1.96
CA GLY A 97 -7.45 20.63 1.64
C GLY A 97 -5.95 20.78 1.91
N GLN A 98 -5.23 19.67 2.20
CA GLN A 98 -3.78 19.67 2.42
C GLN A 98 -3.07 19.49 1.08
N SER A 99 -3.24 20.47 0.20
CA SER A 99 -2.82 20.39 -1.20
C SER A 99 -1.30 20.28 -1.37
N GLN A 100 -0.53 21.01 -0.58
CA GLN A 100 0.93 20.98 -0.71
C GLN A 100 1.49 19.61 -0.28
N GLU A 101 0.99 19.07 0.82
CA GLU A 101 1.39 17.73 1.27
C GLU A 101 1.02 16.67 0.25
N ALA A 102 -0.15 16.82 -0.41
CA ALA A 102 -0.58 15.92 -1.47
C ALA A 102 0.38 15.98 -2.68
N ILE A 103 0.76 17.18 -3.09
CA ILE A 103 1.73 17.38 -4.18
C ILE A 103 3.06 16.72 -3.83
N ASP A 104 3.55 16.92 -2.62
CA ASP A 104 4.82 16.35 -2.17
C ASP A 104 4.78 14.81 -2.22
N ALA A 105 3.66 14.21 -1.79
CA ALA A 105 3.49 12.76 -1.85
C ALA A 105 3.48 12.24 -3.28
N ILE A 106 2.81 12.93 -4.19
CA ILE A 106 2.79 12.57 -5.63
C ILE A 106 4.20 12.67 -6.22
N GLU A 107 4.95 13.72 -5.88
CA GLU A 107 6.31 13.89 -6.40
C GLU A 107 7.26 12.81 -5.89
N GLN A 108 7.09 12.34 -4.65
CA GLN A 108 7.86 11.20 -4.14
C GLN A 108 7.60 9.94 -4.96
N ALA A 109 6.33 9.67 -5.27
CA ALA A 109 5.98 8.53 -6.12
C ALA A 109 6.52 8.69 -7.54
N ALA A 110 6.50 9.90 -8.09
CA ALA A 110 7.02 10.20 -9.42
C ALA A 110 8.52 9.93 -9.52
N LEU A 111 9.28 10.28 -8.48
CA LEU A 111 10.72 10.00 -8.44
C LEU A 111 11.01 8.51 -8.47
N VAL A 112 10.21 7.71 -7.77
CA VAL A 112 10.35 6.25 -7.80
C VAL A 112 10.02 5.70 -9.18
N ALA A 113 8.94 6.18 -9.80
CA ALA A 113 8.54 5.74 -11.13
C ALA A 113 9.63 6.01 -12.17
N GLU A 114 10.24 7.19 -12.12
CA GLU A 114 11.32 7.58 -13.02
C GLU A 114 12.57 6.72 -12.80
N ARG A 115 12.97 6.55 -11.54
CA ARG A 115 14.17 5.79 -11.18
C ARG A 115 14.04 4.32 -11.57
N THR A 116 12.87 3.72 -11.37
CA THR A 116 12.63 2.30 -11.63
C THR A 116 12.11 2.02 -13.03
N LYS A 117 11.78 3.07 -13.80
CA LYS A 117 11.16 2.95 -15.12
C LYS A 117 9.89 2.12 -15.10
N ASP A 118 9.12 2.25 -14.02
CA ASP A 118 7.84 1.55 -13.81
C ASP A 118 6.73 2.32 -14.53
N GLU A 119 6.33 1.83 -15.70
CA GLU A 119 5.32 2.49 -16.53
C GLU A 119 3.93 2.46 -15.89
N ASP A 120 3.60 1.39 -15.18
CA ASP A 120 2.31 1.29 -14.48
C ASP A 120 2.24 2.34 -13.37
N LEU A 121 3.30 2.48 -12.61
CA LEU A 121 3.39 3.49 -11.56
C LEU A 121 3.33 4.90 -12.16
N GLN A 122 4.04 5.14 -13.27
CA GLN A 122 4.00 6.43 -13.95
C GLN A 122 2.57 6.78 -14.38
N SER A 123 1.82 5.82 -14.88
CA SER A 123 0.41 6.01 -15.25
C SER A 123 -0.45 6.39 -14.06
N LEU A 124 -0.21 5.77 -12.90
CA LEU A 124 -0.91 6.11 -11.65
C LEU A 124 -0.54 7.53 -11.19
N VAL A 125 0.72 7.91 -11.27
CA VAL A 125 1.18 9.27 -10.95
C VAL A 125 0.47 10.30 -11.84
N ASP A 126 0.46 10.05 -13.14
CA ASP A 126 -0.18 10.95 -14.11
C ASP A 126 -1.68 11.10 -13.84
N ALA A 127 -2.34 9.99 -13.47
CA ALA A 127 -3.75 10.01 -13.11
C ALA A 127 -4.01 10.88 -11.88
N GLU A 128 -3.17 10.79 -10.86
CA GLU A 128 -3.32 11.62 -9.65
C GLU A 128 -3.03 13.09 -9.93
N ARG A 129 -2.07 13.41 -10.78
CA ARG A 129 -1.79 14.78 -11.20
C ARG A 129 -2.98 15.41 -11.94
N ARG A 130 -3.68 14.62 -12.76
CA ARG A 130 -4.86 15.11 -13.50
C ARG A 130 -6.05 15.42 -12.60
N ARG A 131 -6.12 14.81 -11.41
CA ARG A 131 -7.18 15.08 -10.44
C ARG A 131 -6.99 16.36 -9.64
N ALA A 132 -5.84 16.95 -9.74
CA ALA A 132 -5.50 18.18 -8.99
C ALA A 132 -6.34 19.39 -9.44
#